data_ed23f6ef47713741bb2befc7ddfe149d
#
_entry.id   ed23f6ef47713741bb2befc7ddfe149d
#
_cell.length_a   1.000
_cell.length_b   1.000
_cell.length_c   1.000
_cell.angle_alpha   90.00
_cell.angle_beta   90.00
_cell.angle_gamma   90.00
#
_symmetry.space_group_name_H-M   'P 1'
#
loop_
_entity.id
_entity.type
_entity.pdbx_description
1 polymer ?
#
loop_
_entity_poly.entity_id
_entity_poly.type
_entity_poly.pdbx_seq_one_letter_code
_entity_poly.pdbx_strand_id
1 'polypeptide(L)'
;MIIMYDQLGCGKSYLDGHPEMWTQDLWLDELDALREHLGLDECHIIGQSWGGMMQIAYAIERGAKGVKSFIISSGHPSSSLWAREGMRRIKMMTEEDQAAINDALERNDFTGEAYLKAVDNYMDRYCNYWREDLPECCTRPKKSGGEAYLYGWGPNEFVPSGTLKDFEYIDRLHEIKVPSLIMSGISDLC
;
A
#
# COMPACT_ATOMS: atom_id res chain seq x y z
N MET A 1 -0.85 -22.03 12.49
CA MET A 1 -0.76 -22.11 11.00
C MET A 1 -0.62 -20.69 10.46
N ILE A 2 0.23 -20.46 9.48
CA ILE A 2 0.37 -19.18 8.76
C ILE A 2 -0.17 -19.40 7.35
N ILE A 3 -1.02 -18.50 6.90
CA ILE A 3 -1.58 -18.48 5.55
C ILE A 3 -1.13 -17.18 4.88
N MET A 4 -0.61 -17.29 3.70
CA MET A 4 -0.24 -16.17 2.83
C MET A 4 -0.92 -16.37 1.49
N TYR A 5 -1.43 -15.30 0.91
CA TYR A 5 -2.05 -15.35 -0.42
C TYR A 5 -1.53 -14.22 -1.30
N ASP A 6 -1.55 -14.46 -2.59
CA ASP A 6 -1.33 -13.42 -3.59
C ASP A 6 -2.69 -12.77 -3.86
N GLN A 7 -2.80 -11.49 -3.53
CA GLN A 7 -4.01 -10.71 -3.78
C GLN A 7 -4.33 -10.65 -5.28
N LEU A 8 -5.61 -10.56 -5.61
CA LEU A 8 -6.06 -10.46 -6.99
C LEU A 8 -5.32 -9.32 -7.71
N GLY A 9 -4.84 -9.62 -8.91
CA GLY A 9 -4.00 -8.75 -9.72
C GLY A 9 -2.50 -9.02 -9.58
N CYS A 10 -2.02 -9.82 -8.62
CA CYS A 10 -0.59 -10.07 -8.46
C CYS A 10 -0.25 -11.55 -8.25
N GLY A 11 1.04 -11.90 -8.37
CA GLY A 11 1.57 -13.23 -8.09
C GLY A 11 0.88 -14.32 -8.87
N LYS A 12 0.36 -15.32 -8.17
CA LYS A 12 -0.41 -16.44 -8.75
C LYS A 12 -1.86 -16.08 -9.07
N SER A 13 -2.36 -15.01 -8.47
CA SER A 13 -3.69 -14.44 -8.72
C SER A 13 -3.63 -13.28 -9.73
N TYR A 14 -2.56 -13.26 -10.56
CA TYR A 14 -2.36 -12.22 -11.57
C TYR A 14 -3.51 -12.18 -12.57
N LEU A 15 -4.04 -10.98 -12.75
CA LEU A 15 -5.07 -10.64 -13.71
C LEU A 15 -4.78 -9.24 -14.23
N ASP A 16 -4.97 -8.99 -15.49
CA ASP A 16 -4.88 -7.68 -16.15
C ASP A 16 -5.97 -7.51 -17.20
N GLY A 17 -6.08 -6.30 -17.75
CA GLY A 17 -7.13 -5.97 -18.72
C GLY A 17 -8.50 -5.73 -18.09
N HIS A 18 -8.56 -5.47 -16.81
CA HIS A 18 -9.78 -5.24 -16.02
C HIS A 18 -9.70 -4.00 -15.15
N PRO A 19 -9.45 -2.81 -15.73
CA PRO A 19 -9.23 -1.59 -14.95
C PRO A 19 -10.39 -1.22 -14.01
N GLU A 20 -11.60 -1.64 -14.33
CA GLU A 20 -12.80 -1.41 -13.53
C GLU A 20 -12.85 -2.20 -12.23
N MET A 21 -12.03 -3.24 -12.09
CA MET A 21 -12.04 -4.13 -10.93
C MET A 21 -11.24 -3.57 -9.75
N TRP A 22 -10.27 -2.71 -9.98
CA TRP A 22 -9.31 -2.31 -8.94
C TRP A 22 -9.89 -1.30 -7.97
N THR A 23 -10.74 -1.80 -7.07
CA THR A 23 -11.42 -1.01 -6.04
C THR A 23 -11.17 -1.57 -4.65
N GLN A 24 -11.29 -0.71 -3.63
CA GLN A 24 -11.21 -1.14 -2.25
C GLN A 24 -12.21 -2.26 -1.94
N ASP A 25 -13.45 -2.12 -2.39
CA ASP A 25 -14.50 -3.09 -2.10
C ASP A 25 -14.16 -4.49 -2.64
N LEU A 26 -13.62 -4.57 -3.87
CA LEU A 26 -13.18 -5.85 -4.44
C LEU A 26 -12.17 -6.55 -3.52
N TRP A 27 -11.17 -5.83 -3.04
CA TRP A 27 -10.13 -6.43 -2.20
C TRP A 27 -10.62 -6.81 -0.79
N LEU A 28 -11.61 -6.08 -0.27
CA LEU A 28 -12.27 -6.46 0.98
C LEU A 28 -13.15 -7.72 0.78
N ASP A 29 -13.88 -7.80 -0.32
CA ASP A 29 -14.70 -8.97 -0.69
C ASP A 29 -13.81 -10.20 -0.94
N GLU A 30 -12.65 -10.05 -1.56
CA GLU A 30 -11.66 -11.12 -1.71
C GLU A 30 -11.21 -11.67 -0.34
N LEU A 31 -10.94 -10.80 0.62
CA LEU A 31 -10.54 -11.22 1.97
C LEU A 31 -11.67 -11.99 2.67
N ASP A 32 -12.91 -11.53 2.55
CA ASP A 32 -14.07 -12.23 3.09
C ASP A 32 -14.24 -13.60 2.43
N ALA A 33 -14.20 -13.67 1.10
CA ALA A 33 -14.30 -14.93 0.35
C ALA A 33 -13.18 -15.91 0.69
N LEU A 34 -11.95 -15.43 0.86
CA LEU A 34 -10.81 -16.26 1.27
C LEU A 34 -11.01 -16.84 2.67
N ARG A 35 -11.46 -16.02 3.62
CA ARG A 35 -11.74 -16.45 4.99
C ARG A 35 -12.85 -17.49 5.03
N GLU A 36 -13.92 -17.27 4.30
CA GLU A 36 -15.05 -18.21 4.19
C GLU A 36 -14.59 -19.53 3.57
N HIS A 37 -13.91 -19.50 2.43
CA HIS A 37 -13.42 -20.68 1.72
C HIS A 37 -12.49 -21.56 2.59
N LEU A 38 -11.66 -20.93 3.40
CA LEU A 38 -10.70 -21.64 4.27
C LEU A 38 -11.27 -21.97 5.66
N GLY A 39 -12.51 -21.62 5.95
CA GLY A 39 -13.14 -21.85 7.27
C GLY A 39 -12.43 -21.06 8.38
N LEU A 40 -11.95 -19.84 8.11
CA LEU A 40 -11.25 -18.99 9.06
C LEU A 40 -12.23 -18.14 9.88
N ASP A 41 -13.05 -18.81 10.68
CA ASP A 41 -14.02 -18.13 11.56
C ASP A 41 -13.31 -17.22 12.57
N GLU A 42 -12.16 -17.63 13.08
CA GLU A 42 -11.30 -16.87 13.97
C GLU A 42 -9.86 -16.81 13.46
N CYS A 43 -9.31 -15.59 13.32
CA CYS A 43 -7.94 -15.42 12.84
C CYS A 43 -7.29 -14.14 13.40
N HIS A 44 -5.97 -14.09 13.30
CA HIS A 44 -5.19 -12.85 13.40
C HIS A 44 -4.78 -12.43 11.99
N ILE A 45 -4.80 -11.15 11.69
CA ILE A 45 -4.41 -10.66 10.37
C ILE A 45 -3.21 -9.74 10.52
N ILE A 46 -2.18 -10.00 9.72
CA ILE A 46 -1.02 -9.12 9.56
C ILE A 46 -0.99 -8.58 8.14
N GLY A 47 -0.76 -7.29 8.00
CA GLY A 47 -0.58 -6.63 6.71
C GLY A 47 0.45 -5.52 6.78
N GLN A 48 1.23 -5.40 5.71
CA GLN A 48 2.25 -4.39 5.57
C GLN A 48 1.85 -3.43 4.44
N SER A 49 2.12 -2.13 4.60
CA SER A 49 1.82 -1.09 3.61
C SER A 49 0.33 -1.10 3.21
N TRP A 50 -0.01 -1.35 1.94
CA TRP A 50 -1.40 -1.54 1.49
C TRP A 50 -2.15 -2.58 2.34
N GLY A 51 -1.51 -3.69 2.74
CA GLY A 51 -2.12 -4.68 3.63
C GLY A 51 -2.50 -4.11 5.00
N GLY A 52 -1.76 -3.12 5.50
CA GLY A 52 -2.10 -2.37 6.73
C GLY A 52 -3.27 -1.41 6.51
N MET A 53 -3.30 -0.70 5.38
CA MET A 53 -4.43 0.14 4.97
C MET A 53 -5.71 -0.70 4.85
N MET A 54 -5.62 -1.83 4.17
CA MET A 54 -6.72 -2.76 3.97
C MET A 54 -7.32 -3.26 5.29
N GLN A 55 -6.50 -3.51 6.32
CA GLN A 55 -6.99 -3.88 7.66
C GLN A 55 -7.84 -2.78 8.30
N ILE A 56 -7.42 -1.52 8.15
CA ILE A 56 -8.17 -0.36 8.64
C ILE A 56 -9.54 -0.29 7.96
N ALA A 57 -9.56 -0.34 6.64
CA ALA A 57 -10.79 -0.36 5.86
C ALA A 57 -11.67 -1.58 6.22
N TYR A 58 -11.07 -2.76 6.33
CA TYR A 58 -11.79 -3.99 6.68
C TYR A 58 -12.45 -3.90 8.05
N ALA A 59 -11.74 -3.37 9.05
CA ALA A 59 -12.31 -3.18 10.38
C ALA A 59 -13.52 -2.25 10.39
N ILE A 60 -13.47 -1.18 9.61
CA ILE A 60 -14.48 -0.12 9.61
C ILE A 60 -15.64 -0.47 8.66
N GLU A 61 -15.36 -0.94 7.46
CA GLU A 61 -16.39 -1.18 6.43
C GLU A 61 -17.06 -2.57 6.55
N ARG A 62 -16.35 -3.57 7.06
CA ARG A 62 -16.85 -4.96 7.20
C ARG A 62 -17.02 -5.40 8.66
N GLY A 63 -16.60 -4.56 9.63
CA GLY A 63 -16.71 -4.86 11.06
C GLY A 63 -15.76 -5.95 11.56
N ALA A 64 -14.91 -6.52 10.71
CA ALA A 64 -13.87 -7.52 11.01
C ALA A 64 -14.33 -8.67 11.93
N LYS A 65 -15.55 -9.20 11.71
CA LYS A 65 -16.10 -10.28 12.53
C LYS A 65 -15.16 -11.48 12.58
N GLY A 66 -14.88 -12.01 13.78
CA GLY A 66 -13.98 -13.15 13.99
C GLY A 66 -12.49 -12.82 13.94
N VAL A 67 -12.10 -11.58 13.59
CA VAL A 67 -10.71 -11.18 13.69
C VAL A 67 -10.35 -10.93 15.16
N LYS A 68 -9.35 -11.65 15.65
CA LYS A 68 -8.90 -11.58 17.04
C LYS A 68 -7.94 -10.42 17.28
N SER A 69 -7.10 -10.11 16.32
CA SER A 69 -6.22 -8.94 16.34
C SER A 69 -5.73 -8.60 14.95
N PHE A 70 -5.32 -7.34 14.80
CA PHE A 70 -4.56 -6.85 13.66
C PHE A 70 -3.11 -6.58 14.04
N ILE A 71 -2.20 -6.81 13.08
CA ILE A 71 -0.85 -6.28 13.10
C ILE A 71 -0.73 -5.40 11.84
N ILE A 72 -0.77 -4.09 12.05
CA ILE A 72 -0.69 -3.06 11.00
C ILE A 72 0.75 -2.61 10.94
N SER A 73 1.46 -3.05 9.91
CA SER A 73 2.88 -2.71 9.71
C SER A 73 2.99 -1.68 8.60
N SER A 74 3.55 -0.50 8.90
CA SER A 74 3.84 0.55 7.91
C SER A 74 2.64 0.86 7.00
N GLY A 75 1.43 0.92 7.60
CA GLY A 75 0.18 1.29 6.93
C GLY A 75 -0.30 2.65 7.41
N HIS A 76 -1.11 3.33 6.60
CA HIS A 76 -1.65 4.64 6.94
C HIS A 76 -3.17 4.70 6.75
N PRO A 77 -3.87 5.60 7.46
CA PRO A 77 -5.33 5.70 7.41
C PRO A 77 -5.86 6.74 6.42
N SER A 78 -4.99 7.41 5.63
CA SER A 78 -5.43 8.56 4.84
C SER A 78 -4.53 8.82 3.64
N SER A 79 -5.08 8.84 2.45
CA SER A 79 -4.41 9.18 1.20
C SER A 79 -4.01 10.66 1.13
N SER A 80 -4.82 11.56 1.66
CA SER A 80 -4.48 12.97 1.71
C SER A 80 -3.34 13.27 2.68
N LEU A 81 -3.30 12.56 3.82
CA LEU A 81 -2.18 12.66 4.77
C LEU A 81 -0.90 12.10 4.15
N TRP A 82 -0.97 10.98 3.46
CA TRP A 82 0.16 10.41 2.71
C TRP A 82 0.74 11.43 1.73
N ALA A 83 -0.10 12.01 0.87
CA ALA A 83 0.33 13.00 -0.12
C ALA A 83 0.99 14.21 0.55
N ARG A 84 0.38 14.75 1.60
CA ARG A 84 0.93 15.88 2.36
C ARG A 84 2.31 15.57 2.94
N GLU A 85 2.46 14.43 3.60
CA GLU A 85 3.72 14.05 4.23
C GLU A 85 4.78 13.64 3.21
N GLY A 86 4.38 13.02 2.10
CA GLY A 86 5.26 12.76 0.96
C GLY A 86 5.86 14.05 0.39
N MET A 87 5.01 15.05 0.13
CA MET A 87 5.48 16.37 -0.33
C MET A 87 6.36 17.08 0.71
N ARG A 88 6.12 16.88 2.00
CA ARG A 88 6.99 17.40 3.06
C ARG A 88 8.39 16.74 3.02
N ARG A 89 8.45 15.43 2.78
CA ARG A 89 9.72 14.71 2.66
C ARG A 89 10.48 15.06 1.39
N ILE A 90 9.78 15.26 0.27
CA ILE A 90 10.39 15.74 -0.99
C ILE A 90 11.17 17.03 -0.73
N LYS A 91 10.64 17.98 0.04
CA LYS A 91 11.34 19.22 0.40
C LYS A 91 12.66 19.03 1.19
N MET A 92 12.91 17.82 1.68
CA MET A 92 14.17 17.45 2.34
C MET A 92 15.15 16.70 1.42
N MET A 93 14.77 16.50 0.16
CA MET A 93 15.63 15.93 -0.89
C MET A 93 16.56 17.00 -1.47
N THR A 94 17.43 16.61 -2.37
CA THR A 94 18.26 17.59 -3.12
C THR A 94 17.38 18.49 -3.99
N GLU A 95 17.88 19.68 -4.34
CA GLU A 95 17.15 20.59 -5.23
C GLU A 95 16.87 19.97 -6.60
N GLU A 96 17.80 19.14 -7.10
CA GLU A 96 17.65 18.37 -8.36
C GLU A 96 16.48 17.39 -8.27
N ASP A 97 16.42 16.58 -7.20
CA ASP A 97 15.35 15.62 -7.00
C ASP A 97 13.99 16.30 -6.82
N GLN A 98 13.95 17.39 -6.04
CA GLN A 98 12.74 18.19 -5.85
C GLN A 98 12.21 18.73 -7.18
N ALA A 99 13.10 19.30 -8.00
CA ALA A 99 12.73 19.86 -9.30
C ALA A 99 12.19 18.78 -10.24
N ALA A 100 12.84 17.61 -10.28
CA ALA A 100 12.43 16.50 -11.14
C ALA A 100 11.06 15.94 -10.74
N ILE A 101 10.80 15.75 -9.44
CA ILE A 101 9.52 15.26 -8.95
C ILE A 101 8.41 16.28 -9.19
N ASN A 102 8.64 17.57 -8.88
CA ASN A 102 7.64 18.61 -9.06
C ASN A 102 7.28 18.83 -10.54
N ASP A 103 8.28 18.84 -11.45
CA ASP A 103 8.05 18.92 -12.89
C ASP A 103 7.23 17.76 -13.42
N ALA A 104 7.53 16.53 -12.97
CA ALA A 104 6.76 15.34 -13.34
C ALA A 104 5.29 15.40 -12.86
N LEU A 105 5.07 15.85 -11.63
CA LEU A 105 3.73 16.06 -11.07
C LEU A 105 2.95 17.14 -11.84
N GLU A 106 3.60 18.27 -12.19
CA GLU A 106 2.99 19.37 -12.94
C GLU A 106 2.59 18.93 -14.36
N ARG A 107 3.45 18.18 -15.03
CA ARG A 107 3.18 17.66 -16.39
C ARG A 107 2.34 16.38 -16.41
N ASN A 108 2.12 15.77 -15.28
CA ASN A 108 1.53 14.42 -15.16
C ASN A 108 2.26 13.39 -16.04
N ASP A 109 3.60 13.48 -16.08
CA ASP A 109 4.49 12.59 -16.82
C ASP A 109 5.53 11.98 -15.89
N PHE A 110 5.41 10.71 -15.64
CA PHE A 110 6.21 9.95 -14.67
C PHE A 110 7.20 8.99 -15.35
N THR A 111 7.50 9.22 -16.64
CA THR A 111 8.36 8.33 -17.43
C THR A 111 9.78 8.85 -17.63
N GLY A 112 10.01 10.14 -17.32
CA GLY A 112 11.29 10.80 -17.53
C GLY A 112 12.42 10.24 -16.64
N GLU A 113 13.63 10.12 -17.21
CA GLU A 113 14.82 9.58 -16.52
C GLU A 113 15.13 10.35 -15.21
N ALA A 114 15.04 11.70 -15.25
CA ALA A 114 15.27 12.52 -14.07
C ALA A 114 14.27 12.22 -12.94
N TYR A 115 12.99 12.04 -13.29
CA TYR A 115 11.96 11.65 -12.33
C TYR A 115 12.24 10.26 -11.74
N LEU A 116 12.52 9.27 -12.58
CA LEU A 116 12.79 7.90 -12.12
C LEU A 116 13.98 7.85 -11.17
N LYS A 117 15.06 8.57 -11.49
CA LYS A 117 16.23 8.73 -10.62
C LYS A 117 15.86 9.38 -9.28
N ALA A 118 15.05 10.44 -9.30
CA ALA A 118 14.63 11.13 -8.08
C ALA A 118 13.74 10.25 -7.20
N VAL A 119 12.87 9.41 -7.82
CA VAL A 119 12.07 8.41 -7.10
C VAL A 119 12.97 7.35 -6.46
N ASP A 120 13.97 6.83 -7.17
CA ASP A 120 14.93 5.87 -6.62
C ASP A 120 15.66 6.48 -5.41
N ASN A 121 16.16 7.71 -5.51
CA ASN A 121 16.79 8.42 -4.40
C ASN A 121 15.85 8.60 -3.20
N TYR A 122 14.58 8.88 -3.45
CA TYR A 122 13.56 8.99 -2.40
C TYR A 122 13.30 7.65 -1.72
N MET A 123 13.15 6.57 -2.49
CA MET A 123 12.92 5.23 -1.96
C MET A 123 14.13 4.73 -1.17
N ASP A 124 15.34 4.95 -1.64
CA ASP A 124 16.57 4.60 -0.93
C ASP A 124 16.68 5.31 0.42
N ARG A 125 16.26 6.56 0.47
CA ARG A 125 16.33 7.35 1.70
C ARG A 125 15.28 6.99 2.75
N TYR A 126 14.06 6.65 2.32
CA TYR A 126 12.90 6.56 3.21
C TYR A 126 12.23 5.19 3.25
N CYS A 127 12.51 4.30 2.31
CA CYS A 127 11.81 3.03 2.18
C CYS A 127 12.74 1.82 2.19
N ASN A 128 13.87 1.90 1.50
CA ASN A 128 14.73 0.75 1.29
C ASN A 128 15.87 0.71 2.30
N TYR A 129 16.06 -0.45 2.91
CA TYR A 129 17.30 -0.76 3.60
C TYR A 129 18.14 -1.66 2.67
N TRP A 130 19.23 -1.10 2.15
CA TRP A 130 20.15 -1.84 1.28
C TRP A 130 20.79 -3.02 2.00
N ARG A 131 20.62 -4.19 1.44
CA ARG A 131 21.29 -5.41 1.87
C ARG A 131 21.91 -6.08 0.65
N GLU A 132 23.19 -6.43 0.75
CA GLU A 132 23.88 -7.18 -0.30
C GLU A 132 23.44 -8.66 -0.35
N ASP A 133 22.92 -9.17 0.78
CA ASP A 133 22.54 -10.58 1.00
C ASP A 133 21.01 -10.78 1.07
N LEU A 134 20.29 -10.30 0.08
CA LEU A 134 18.83 -10.52 0.03
C LEU A 134 18.51 -12.02 -0.07
N PRO A 135 17.56 -12.53 0.77
CA PRO A 135 17.13 -13.92 0.66
C PRO A 135 16.42 -14.17 -0.69
N GLU A 136 16.49 -15.41 -1.16
CA GLU A 136 15.95 -15.83 -2.46
C GLU A 136 14.47 -15.45 -2.64
N CYS A 137 13.67 -15.48 -1.59
CA CYS A 137 12.27 -15.07 -1.64
C CYS A 137 12.07 -13.59 -2.02
N CYS A 138 13.08 -12.74 -1.82
CA CYS A 138 13.04 -11.33 -2.20
C CYS A 138 13.51 -11.09 -3.65
N THR A 139 14.32 -12.00 -4.21
CA THR A 139 14.96 -11.84 -5.52
C THR A 139 14.32 -12.70 -6.62
N ARG A 140 13.55 -13.72 -6.27
CA ARG A 140 12.89 -14.59 -7.26
C ARG A 140 11.89 -13.81 -8.12
N PRO A 141 11.78 -14.13 -9.42
CA PRO A 141 10.81 -13.52 -10.31
C PRO A 141 9.36 -13.70 -9.81
N LYS A 142 8.59 -12.65 -9.85
CA LYS A 142 7.16 -12.66 -9.52
C LYS A 142 6.41 -11.64 -10.37
N LYS A 143 5.13 -11.91 -10.64
CA LYS A 143 4.27 -10.94 -11.31
C LYS A 143 3.83 -9.87 -10.31
N SER A 144 4.19 -8.63 -10.57
CA SER A 144 3.70 -7.48 -9.81
C SER A 144 2.30 -7.09 -10.27
N GLY A 145 1.50 -6.53 -9.38
CA GLY A 145 0.16 -6.00 -9.67
C GLY A 145 0.19 -4.60 -10.29
N GLY A 146 0.94 -4.41 -11.39
CA GLY A 146 1.14 -3.10 -11.99
C GLY A 146 -0.16 -2.41 -12.41
N GLU A 147 -1.11 -3.13 -13.00
CA GLU A 147 -2.43 -2.58 -13.36
C GLU A 147 -3.24 -2.25 -12.10
N ALA A 148 -3.30 -3.17 -11.14
CA ALA A 148 -4.02 -2.95 -9.88
C ALA A 148 -3.44 -1.73 -9.11
N TYR A 149 -2.12 -1.55 -9.13
CA TYR A 149 -1.47 -0.38 -8.54
C TYR A 149 -1.83 0.90 -9.30
N LEU A 150 -1.73 0.89 -10.63
CA LEU A 150 -2.01 2.05 -11.47
C LEU A 150 -3.43 2.58 -11.30
N TYR A 151 -4.42 1.69 -11.31
CA TYR A 151 -5.83 2.08 -11.18
C TYR A 151 -6.28 2.23 -9.74
N GLY A 152 -5.69 1.49 -8.81
CA GLY A 152 -5.95 1.61 -7.38
C GLY A 152 -5.33 2.87 -6.78
N TRP A 153 -4.02 3.01 -6.92
CA TRP A 153 -3.25 4.11 -6.34
C TRP A 153 -3.03 5.27 -7.31
N GLY A 154 -2.45 4.97 -8.46
CA GLY A 154 -2.13 5.97 -9.47
C GLY A 154 -0.75 5.73 -10.10
N PRO A 155 -0.34 6.61 -11.04
CA PRO A 155 0.90 6.46 -11.79
C PRO A 155 2.15 6.89 -11.02
N ASN A 156 2.00 7.42 -9.80
CA ASN A 156 3.12 7.85 -8.96
C ASN A 156 2.85 7.53 -7.48
N GLU A 157 3.93 7.44 -6.70
CA GLU A 157 3.86 7.10 -5.27
C GLU A 157 3.35 8.27 -4.40
N PHE A 158 3.53 9.52 -4.83
CA PHE A 158 3.40 10.69 -3.97
C PHE A 158 1.97 11.20 -3.83
N VAL A 159 1.20 11.16 -4.93
CA VAL A 159 -0.14 11.73 -4.97
C VAL A 159 -1.12 10.69 -5.51
N PRO A 160 -1.87 10.03 -4.63
CA PRO A 160 -2.89 9.07 -5.04
C PRO A 160 -3.93 9.71 -5.95
N SER A 161 -4.21 9.06 -7.09
CA SER A 161 -5.16 9.55 -8.08
C SER A 161 -6.10 8.47 -8.61
N GLY A 162 -5.89 7.23 -8.21
CA GLY A 162 -6.73 6.09 -8.54
C GLY A 162 -7.99 5.99 -7.67
N THR A 163 -8.56 4.79 -7.59
CA THR A 163 -9.77 4.51 -6.81
C THR A 163 -9.59 4.70 -5.30
N LEU A 164 -8.33 4.64 -4.82
CA LEU A 164 -7.95 4.85 -3.42
C LEU A 164 -7.65 6.32 -3.08
N LYS A 165 -7.85 7.28 -4.00
CA LYS A 165 -7.59 8.70 -3.75
C LYS A 165 -8.38 9.27 -2.56
N ASP A 166 -9.57 8.74 -2.32
CA ASP A 166 -10.49 9.17 -1.27
C ASP A 166 -10.45 8.21 -0.05
N PHE A 167 -9.37 7.44 0.10
CA PHE A 167 -9.15 6.57 1.26
C PHE A 167 -8.86 7.44 2.49
N GLU A 168 -9.92 7.71 3.30
CA GLU A 168 -9.86 8.64 4.44
C GLU A 168 -10.57 8.06 5.66
N TYR A 169 -9.78 7.56 6.62
CA TYR A 169 -10.29 6.87 7.80
C TYR A 169 -9.87 7.51 9.13
N ILE A 170 -9.15 8.65 9.12
CA ILE A 170 -8.64 9.28 10.36
C ILE A 170 -9.76 9.49 11.37
N ASP A 171 -10.86 10.08 10.94
CA ASP A 171 -11.98 10.44 11.84
C ASP A 171 -12.79 9.20 12.29
N ARG A 172 -12.59 8.06 11.63
CA ARG A 172 -13.28 6.80 11.88
C ARG A 172 -12.42 5.74 12.59
N LEU A 173 -11.16 6.03 12.88
CA LEU A 173 -10.27 5.08 13.58
C LEU A 173 -10.83 4.62 14.93
N HIS A 174 -11.64 5.45 15.60
CA HIS A 174 -12.31 5.10 16.85
C HIS A 174 -13.36 3.98 16.71
N GLU A 175 -13.77 3.64 15.49
CA GLU A 175 -14.69 2.53 15.20
C GLU A 175 -13.98 1.16 15.27
N ILE A 176 -12.66 1.11 15.17
CA ILE A 176 -11.87 -0.12 15.25
C ILE A 176 -11.91 -0.65 16.69
N LYS A 177 -12.55 -1.80 16.89
CA LYS A 177 -12.70 -2.44 18.21
C LYS A 177 -11.81 -3.68 18.36
N VAL A 178 -11.18 -4.11 17.29
CA VAL A 178 -10.26 -5.24 17.28
C VAL A 178 -8.93 -4.82 17.90
N PRO A 179 -8.35 -5.57 18.85
CA PRO A 179 -7.02 -5.30 19.37
C PRO A 179 -6.01 -5.17 18.22
N SER A 180 -5.26 -4.08 18.20
CA SER A 180 -4.38 -3.78 17.07
C SER A 180 -2.97 -3.41 17.56
N LEU A 181 -1.96 -4.06 16.98
CA LEU A 181 -0.56 -3.67 17.09
C LEU A 181 -0.20 -2.84 15.87
N ILE A 182 0.23 -1.60 16.08
CA ILE A 182 0.71 -0.72 15.02
C ILE A 182 2.23 -0.70 15.08
N MET A 183 2.87 -0.98 13.95
CA MET A 183 4.32 -1.05 13.80
C MET A 183 4.78 -0.18 12.64
N SER A 184 5.85 0.57 12.86
CA SER A 184 6.52 1.34 11.80
C SER A 184 8.01 1.47 12.12
N GLY A 185 8.84 1.58 11.11
CA GLY A 185 10.25 1.94 11.26
C GLY A 185 10.40 3.40 11.69
N ILE A 186 11.44 3.73 12.45
CA ILE A 186 11.67 5.12 12.88
C ILE A 186 11.95 6.10 11.72
N SER A 187 12.38 5.55 10.58
CA SER A 187 12.64 6.29 9.35
C SER A 187 11.69 5.92 8.21
N ASP A 188 10.56 5.31 8.54
CA ASP A 188 9.57 4.84 7.58
C ASP A 188 8.88 5.99 6.83
N LEU A 189 8.30 5.66 5.68
CA LEU A 189 7.42 6.55 4.90
C LEU A 189 6.09 6.84 5.63
N CYS A 190 5.59 5.87 6.40
CA CYS A 190 4.30 5.92 7.06
C CYS A 190 4.38 6.50 8.48
#